data_f4eb5628bfef26ff67b69d3319179ec9
#
_entry.id   f4eb5628bfef26ff67b69d3319179ec9
#
_cell.length_a   1.000
_cell.length_b   1.000
_cell.length_c   1.000
_cell.angle_alpha   90.00
_cell.angle_beta   90.00
_cell.angle_gamma   90.00
#
_symmetry.space_group_name_H-M   'P 1'
#
loop_
_entity.id
_entity.type
_entity.pdbx_description
1 polymer ?
#
loop_
_entity_poly.entity_id
_entity_poly.type
_entity_poly.pdbx_seq_one_letter_code
_entity_poly.pdbx_strand_id
1 'polypeptide(L)'
;MSFPIFTAEQVRQMDRQAVQIDNVTGFELMNSAGQAIFQQLQKMNLDDGLVHIFCGAGNNAGDGYVLAKLLLESGVKPRVYALVDSVNMQGDGLRAMQGYKQKGELIADLPTELEPGVIVDALIGTGLTKPLTGAFLAAVKLMNHSNLAILSVDVPSGLNADTGCAINGAVCADTTLSFIALKRGLFTADGATFSGDVLLDDLSVSRQVLGEQSAEAQLLVFELLKKQLFTRIKNTHKGDYGHALLLGGACGFSGAIRLAGEAALRAGAGLVSVATRHEHAAFINMARPELMSHAVDTAEEFKCLAEHCSVLAAGPGLGQTVWSSVLFETALALNKPMVVDADGLNLLARKPEKRDNWVLTPHPAEAARLLGCTTEGVQNDRFTAIKQLQQQYGGVVVLKGAGSLIYDGSIISVCTAGNPGMASGGMGDVLTGVIAALLAQKYALADATKLAVMIHALAGDRAALEGEKGLLASDLMPMIRELMNDY
;
A
#
# COMPACT_ATOMS: atom_id res chain seq x y z
N MET A 1 17.82 -4.41 -4.27
CA MET A 1 17.35 -5.13 -3.07
C MET A 1 15.92 -4.75 -2.84
N SER A 2 15.07 -5.69 -2.49
CA SER A 2 13.70 -5.41 -2.04
C SER A 2 13.73 -5.10 -0.53
N PHE A 3 12.74 -4.34 -0.04
CA PHE A 3 12.56 -4.16 1.39
C PHE A 3 11.50 -5.16 1.87
N PRO A 4 11.91 -6.28 2.48
CA PRO A 4 10.99 -7.28 2.97
C PRO A 4 10.14 -6.73 4.13
N ILE A 5 8.88 -7.13 4.16
CA ILE A 5 7.96 -6.85 5.26
C ILE A 5 7.34 -8.16 5.74
N PHE A 6 7.08 -8.24 7.05
CA PHE A 6 6.81 -9.50 7.73
C PHE A 6 5.49 -9.48 8.51
N THR A 7 5.02 -10.65 8.87
CA THR A 7 3.93 -10.78 9.83
C THR A 7 4.44 -10.57 11.25
N ALA A 8 3.52 -10.22 12.15
CA ALA A 8 3.82 -10.11 13.60
C ALA A 8 4.42 -11.41 14.15
N GLU A 9 3.95 -12.58 13.70
CA GLU A 9 4.50 -13.86 14.15
C GLU A 9 5.92 -14.09 13.64
N GLN A 10 6.22 -13.75 12.40
CA GLN A 10 7.59 -13.83 11.86
C GLN A 10 8.55 -12.95 12.66
N VAL A 11 8.15 -11.72 12.99
CA VAL A 11 9.00 -10.83 13.82
C VAL A 11 9.17 -11.36 15.23
N ARG A 12 8.12 -11.93 15.86
CA ARG A 12 8.26 -12.61 17.16
C ARG A 12 9.19 -13.83 17.08
N GLN A 13 9.23 -14.53 15.94
CA GLN A 13 10.20 -15.61 15.73
C GLN A 13 11.63 -15.08 15.63
N MET A 14 11.84 -13.97 14.88
CA MET A 14 13.14 -13.30 14.82
C MET A 14 13.61 -12.84 16.21
N ASP A 15 12.72 -12.29 17.05
CA ASP A 15 13.02 -11.91 18.42
C ASP A 15 13.50 -13.12 19.27
N ARG A 16 12.79 -14.25 19.20
CA ARG A 16 13.21 -15.50 19.85
C ARG A 16 14.54 -16.04 19.32
N GLN A 17 14.76 -15.94 18.01
CA GLN A 17 16.00 -16.38 17.37
C GLN A 17 17.18 -15.48 17.71
N ALA A 18 16.98 -14.17 17.87
CA ALA A 18 18.01 -13.25 18.34
C ALA A 18 18.55 -13.65 19.71
N VAL A 19 17.66 -14.05 20.64
CA VAL A 19 18.06 -14.57 21.95
C VAL A 19 18.95 -15.81 21.82
N GLN A 20 18.68 -16.70 20.86
CA GLN A 20 19.41 -17.97 20.71
C GLN A 20 20.70 -17.83 19.90
N ILE A 21 20.65 -17.07 18.80
CA ILE A 21 21.74 -16.96 17.82
C ILE A 21 22.73 -15.86 18.21
N ASP A 22 22.20 -14.69 18.59
CA ASP A 22 23.03 -13.53 18.92
C ASP A 22 23.44 -13.50 20.39
N ASN A 23 22.94 -14.48 21.18
CA ASN A 23 23.22 -14.64 22.61
C ASN A 23 22.90 -13.38 23.43
N VAL A 24 21.80 -12.70 23.08
CA VAL A 24 21.27 -11.53 23.78
C VAL A 24 20.01 -11.93 24.57
N THR A 25 19.76 -11.28 25.70
CA THR A 25 18.51 -11.50 26.45
C THR A 25 17.37 -10.65 25.91
N GLY A 26 16.12 -11.06 26.13
CA GLY A 26 14.96 -10.23 25.77
C GLY A 26 14.99 -8.86 26.45
N PHE A 27 15.53 -8.78 27.69
CA PHE A 27 15.70 -7.50 28.36
C PHE A 27 16.78 -6.60 27.75
N GLU A 28 17.83 -7.15 27.17
CA GLU A 28 18.81 -6.37 26.39
C GLU A 28 18.21 -5.84 25.11
N LEU A 29 17.43 -6.64 24.36
CA LEU A 29 16.66 -6.15 23.20
C LEU A 29 15.70 -5.03 23.59
N MET A 30 14.97 -5.17 24.69
CA MET A 30 14.08 -4.14 25.23
C MET A 30 14.84 -2.85 25.60
N ASN A 31 16.04 -2.95 26.19
CA ASN A 31 16.88 -1.79 26.45
C ASN A 31 17.35 -1.12 25.14
N SER A 32 17.70 -1.89 24.12
CA SER A 32 18.05 -1.36 22.80
C SER A 32 16.86 -0.62 22.16
N ALA A 33 15.64 -1.17 22.27
CA ALA A 33 14.42 -0.52 21.80
C ALA A 33 14.17 0.81 22.53
N GLY A 34 14.24 0.83 23.86
CA GLY A 34 14.12 2.06 24.66
C GLY A 34 15.17 3.11 24.30
N GLN A 35 16.40 2.69 24.01
CA GLN A 35 17.48 3.57 23.58
C GLN A 35 17.19 4.13 22.16
N ALA A 36 16.69 3.31 21.24
CA ALA A 36 16.30 3.75 19.90
C ALA A 36 15.17 4.79 19.94
N ILE A 37 14.14 4.58 20.80
CA ILE A 37 13.07 5.55 21.02
C ILE A 37 13.64 6.85 21.58
N PHE A 38 14.53 6.79 22.57
CA PHE A 38 15.17 7.95 23.16
C PHE A 38 15.95 8.76 22.11
N GLN A 39 16.72 8.09 21.25
CA GLN A 39 17.45 8.76 20.15
C GLN A 39 16.49 9.37 19.12
N GLN A 40 15.37 8.74 18.82
CA GLN A 40 14.38 9.29 17.90
C GLN A 40 13.70 10.53 18.49
N LEU A 41 13.35 10.51 19.78
CA LEU A 41 12.79 11.67 20.47
C LEU A 41 13.74 12.88 20.45
N GLN A 42 15.05 12.66 20.60
CA GLN A 42 16.03 13.75 20.51
C GLN A 42 16.03 14.44 19.14
N LYS A 43 15.63 13.76 18.08
CA LYS A 43 15.52 14.34 16.72
C LYS A 43 14.21 15.12 16.53
N MET A 44 13.19 14.88 17.37
CA MET A 44 11.88 15.53 17.24
C MET A 44 11.78 16.93 17.89
N ASN A 45 12.93 17.57 18.21
CA ASN A 45 12.99 18.90 18.86
C ASN A 45 12.05 18.98 20.05
N LEU A 46 12.49 18.48 21.20
CA LEU A 46 11.79 18.61 22.47
C LEU A 46 12.02 20.02 23.03
N ASP A 47 11.44 21.06 22.41
CA ASP A 47 11.53 22.43 22.88
C ASP A 47 10.86 22.55 24.26
N ASP A 48 11.60 22.34 25.35
CA ASP A 48 11.18 22.43 26.76
C ASP A 48 9.84 21.73 27.13
N GLY A 49 9.32 20.88 26.21
CA GLY A 49 8.04 20.20 26.36
C GLY A 49 8.12 18.94 27.23
N LEU A 50 6.95 18.53 27.75
CA LEU A 50 6.81 17.26 28.46
C LEU A 50 6.85 16.08 27.50
N VAL A 51 7.31 14.93 28.01
CA VAL A 51 7.18 13.64 27.31
C VAL A 51 6.09 12.83 27.99
N HIS A 52 4.96 12.63 27.30
CA HIS A 52 3.84 11.83 27.76
C HIS A 52 3.99 10.39 27.26
N ILE A 53 4.19 9.44 28.12
CA ILE A 53 4.39 8.04 27.75
C ILE A 53 3.19 7.22 28.20
N PHE A 54 2.48 6.58 27.28
CA PHE A 54 1.33 5.74 27.57
C PHE A 54 1.74 4.27 27.53
N CYS A 55 1.68 3.56 28.65
CA CYS A 55 2.14 2.19 28.80
C CYS A 55 0.99 1.23 29.08
N GLY A 56 0.96 0.11 28.33
CA GLY A 56 0.07 -1.03 28.57
C GLY A 56 0.70 -2.12 29.45
N ALA A 57 0.53 -3.39 29.08
CA ALA A 57 0.94 -4.54 29.90
C ALA A 57 2.12 -5.37 29.33
N GLY A 58 2.39 -5.28 28.01
CA GLY A 58 3.33 -6.17 27.30
C GLY A 58 4.73 -5.61 27.15
N ASN A 59 5.50 -6.20 26.21
CA ASN A 59 6.86 -5.76 25.89
C ASN A 59 6.88 -4.32 25.35
N ASN A 60 5.89 -3.93 24.57
CA ASN A 60 5.76 -2.55 24.09
C ASN A 60 5.75 -1.52 25.23
N ALA A 61 5.01 -1.84 26.31
CA ALA A 61 5.04 -1.04 27.54
C ALA A 61 6.41 -1.08 28.23
N GLY A 62 7.09 -2.23 28.16
CA GLY A 62 8.46 -2.38 28.66
C GLY A 62 9.42 -1.42 27.99
N ASP A 63 9.35 -1.29 26.67
CA ASP A 63 10.14 -0.34 25.87
C ASP A 63 9.88 1.11 26.33
N GLY A 64 8.59 1.44 26.58
CA GLY A 64 8.16 2.72 27.14
C GLY A 64 8.71 2.99 28.54
N TYR A 65 8.77 1.99 29.44
CA TYR A 65 9.36 2.14 30.77
C TYR A 65 10.88 2.28 30.73
N VAL A 66 11.57 1.58 29.82
CA VAL A 66 13.02 1.78 29.60
C VAL A 66 13.27 3.20 29.12
N LEU A 67 12.51 3.70 28.14
CA LEU A 67 12.58 5.09 27.71
C LEU A 67 12.38 6.06 28.88
N ALA A 68 11.33 5.85 29.68
CA ALA A 68 11.03 6.72 30.82
C ALA A 68 12.20 6.79 31.82
N LYS A 69 12.88 5.67 32.06
CA LYS A 69 14.09 5.61 32.88
C LYS A 69 15.24 6.40 32.26
N LEU A 70 15.51 6.25 30.97
CA LEU A 70 16.55 6.99 30.23
C LEU A 70 16.30 8.50 30.27
N LEU A 71 15.05 8.92 30.13
CA LEU A 71 14.68 10.35 30.24
C LEU A 71 15.00 10.91 31.63
N LEU A 72 14.65 10.17 32.71
CA LEU A 72 15.03 10.59 34.07
C LEU A 72 16.54 10.71 34.26
N GLU A 73 17.29 9.75 33.71
CA GLU A 73 18.77 9.75 33.77
C GLU A 73 19.38 10.91 32.99
N SER A 74 18.70 11.41 31.95
CA SER A 74 19.09 12.60 31.18
C SER A 74 18.62 13.92 31.79
N GLY A 75 17.88 13.89 32.91
CA GLY A 75 17.35 15.07 33.59
C GLY A 75 15.96 15.50 33.11
N VAL A 76 15.34 14.77 32.16
CA VAL A 76 13.96 15.02 31.70
C VAL A 76 12.98 14.22 32.56
N LYS A 77 11.95 14.87 33.12
CA LYS A 77 10.91 14.20 33.93
C LYS A 77 9.69 13.85 33.06
N PRO A 78 9.52 12.57 32.63
CA PRO A 78 8.39 12.17 31.81
C PRO A 78 7.10 12.09 32.64
N ARG A 79 5.94 12.18 31.96
CA ARG A 79 4.61 11.85 32.47
C ARG A 79 4.26 10.43 32.00
N VAL A 80 4.34 9.43 32.87
CA VAL A 80 4.11 8.02 32.51
C VAL A 80 2.74 7.56 32.97
N TYR A 81 1.84 7.34 31.99
CA TYR A 81 0.47 6.83 32.23
C TYR A 81 0.48 5.31 32.13
N ALA A 82 0.32 4.64 33.27
CA ALA A 82 0.29 3.18 33.37
C ALA A 82 -1.17 2.70 33.39
N LEU A 83 -1.68 2.20 32.25
CA LEU A 83 -3.08 1.76 32.13
C LEU A 83 -3.32 0.35 32.71
N VAL A 84 -2.28 -0.31 33.16
CA VAL A 84 -2.33 -1.68 33.71
C VAL A 84 -1.52 -1.74 34.99
N ASP A 85 -2.11 -2.30 36.02
CA ASP A 85 -1.42 -2.53 37.30
C ASP A 85 -0.28 -3.55 37.20
N SER A 86 0.77 -3.35 37.98
CA SER A 86 1.96 -4.23 38.00
C SER A 86 1.63 -5.70 38.29
N VAL A 87 0.55 -5.99 38.99
CA VAL A 87 0.08 -7.34 39.27
C VAL A 87 -0.36 -8.12 38.02
N ASN A 88 -0.70 -7.40 36.95
CA ASN A 88 -1.12 -7.95 35.67
C ASN A 88 0.00 -7.96 34.62
N MET A 89 1.22 -7.57 35.00
CA MET A 89 2.40 -7.59 34.15
C MET A 89 3.31 -8.76 34.46
N GLN A 90 4.09 -9.22 33.49
CA GLN A 90 5.02 -10.33 33.61
C GLN A 90 6.29 -10.09 32.78
N GLY A 91 7.33 -10.91 33.05
CA GLY A 91 8.56 -10.93 32.27
C GLY A 91 9.34 -9.61 32.27
N ASP A 92 9.95 -9.29 31.11
CA ASP A 92 10.83 -8.14 30.95
C ASP A 92 10.10 -6.81 31.07
N GLY A 93 8.83 -6.73 30.64
CA GLY A 93 8.00 -5.54 30.80
C GLY A 93 7.78 -5.18 32.28
N LEU A 94 7.50 -6.16 33.14
CA LEU A 94 7.40 -5.94 34.60
C LEU A 94 8.76 -5.48 35.17
N ARG A 95 9.86 -6.11 34.77
CA ARG A 95 11.21 -5.72 35.17
C ARG A 95 11.53 -4.27 34.80
N ALA A 96 11.19 -3.84 33.60
CA ALA A 96 11.37 -2.47 33.14
C ALA A 96 10.54 -1.47 33.97
N MET A 97 9.26 -1.78 34.22
CA MET A 97 8.39 -0.97 35.07
C MET A 97 8.96 -0.83 36.49
N GLN A 98 9.40 -1.93 37.10
CA GLN A 98 10.02 -1.91 38.43
C GLN A 98 11.29 -1.05 38.45
N GLY A 99 12.12 -1.13 37.40
CA GLY A 99 13.32 -0.32 37.26
C GLY A 99 12.99 1.18 37.19
N TYR A 100 11.96 1.56 36.46
CA TYR A 100 11.50 2.96 36.40
C TYR A 100 10.95 3.45 37.74
N LYS A 101 10.10 2.64 38.43
CA LYS A 101 9.47 2.97 39.72
C LYS A 101 10.45 3.27 40.86
N GLN A 102 11.72 2.89 40.73
CA GLN A 102 12.74 3.22 41.75
C GLN A 102 13.00 4.74 41.83
N LYS A 103 12.80 5.47 40.77
CA LYS A 103 13.10 6.91 40.68
C LYS A 103 11.95 7.73 40.07
N GLY A 104 11.01 7.09 39.39
CA GLY A 104 9.90 7.70 38.67
C GLY A 104 8.54 7.41 39.29
N GLU A 105 7.57 8.21 38.93
CA GLU A 105 6.18 8.10 39.36
C GLU A 105 5.29 7.62 38.20
N LEU A 106 4.33 6.74 38.49
CA LEU A 106 3.31 6.29 37.55
C LEU A 106 2.00 7.03 37.81
N ILE A 107 1.35 7.44 36.73
CA ILE A 107 0.04 8.07 36.74
C ILE A 107 -0.97 7.01 36.33
N ALA A 108 -1.94 6.70 37.21
CA ALA A 108 -2.96 5.69 36.93
C ALA A 108 -4.16 6.27 36.17
N ASP A 109 -4.52 7.52 36.48
CA ASP A 109 -5.69 8.17 35.90
C ASP A 109 -5.29 9.01 34.68
N LEU A 110 -6.08 8.90 33.61
CA LEU A 110 -5.89 9.73 32.43
C LEU A 110 -6.39 11.16 32.70
N PRO A 111 -5.62 12.20 32.33
CA PRO A 111 -6.09 13.57 32.41
C PRO A 111 -7.17 13.84 31.34
N THR A 112 -7.91 14.91 31.51
CA THR A 112 -8.89 15.38 30.51
C THR A 112 -8.21 15.99 29.28
N GLU A 113 -7.04 16.61 29.48
CA GLU A 113 -6.22 17.25 28.44
C GLU A 113 -4.74 17.01 28.76
N LEU A 114 -3.90 16.99 27.72
CA LEU A 114 -2.45 16.88 27.84
C LEU A 114 -1.80 18.26 27.84
N GLU A 115 -0.82 18.46 28.68
CA GLU A 115 0.07 19.62 28.64
C GLU A 115 0.90 19.62 27.35
N PRO A 116 1.38 20.77 26.85
CA PRO A 116 2.24 20.81 25.67
C PRO A 116 3.46 19.91 25.79
N GLY A 117 3.77 19.18 24.70
CA GLY A 117 4.86 18.22 24.70
C GLY A 117 4.79 17.25 23.52
N VAL A 118 5.37 16.06 23.70
CA VAL A 118 5.37 14.97 22.74
C VAL A 118 4.76 13.72 23.38
N ILE A 119 4.04 12.95 22.61
CA ILE A 119 3.43 11.68 23.03
C ILE A 119 4.27 10.51 22.54
N VAL A 120 4.46 9.52 23.42
CA VAL A 120 4.97 8.19 23.08
C VAL A 120 3.87 7.17 23.35
N ASP A 121 3.38 6.55 22.30
CA ASP A 121 2.42 5.46 22.35
C ASP A 121 3.14 4.13 22.52
N ALA A 122 3.15 3.62 23.73
CA ALA A 122 3.68 2.33 24.12
C ALA A 122 2.60 1.43 24.75
N LEU A 123 1.33 1.56 24.30
CA LEU A 123 0.22 0.79 24.85
C LEU A 123 0.22 -0.66 24.37
N ILE A 124 0.12 -0.87 23.06
CA ILE A 124 0.01 -2.19 22.43
C ILE A 124 0.77 -2.18 21.10
N GLY A 125 1.77 -3.04 20.97
CA GLY A 125 2.46 -3.30 19.69
C GLY A 125 1.78 -4.42 18.89
N THR A 126 2.56 -5.43 18.47
CA THR A 126 2.06 -6.57 17.65
C THR A 126 1.07 -7.51 18.37
N GLY A 127 0.79 -7.29 19.64
CA GLY A 127 -0.08 -8.14 20.47
C GLY A 127 -1.59 -7.88 20.36
N LEU A 128 -2.03 -6.96 19.49
CA LEU A 128 -3.45 -6.62 19.34
C LEU A 128 -4.24 -7.79 18.74
N THR A 129 -5.17 -8.36 19.52
CA THR A 129 -6.05 -9.46 19.09
C THR A 129 -7.54 -9.15 19.23
N LYS A 130 -7.88 -8.07 19.93
CA LYS A 130 -9.28 -7.69 20.24
C LYS A 130 -9.46 -6.17 20.06
N PRO A 131 -10.70 -5.72 19.83
CA PRO A 131 -10.99 -4.29 19.78
C PRO A 131 -10.58 -3.56 21.06
N LEU A 132 -10.09 -2.35 20.93
CA LEU A 132 -9.77 -1.49 22.07
C LEU A 132 -11.05 -1.12 22.82
N THR A 133 -11.00 -1.20 24.15
CA THR A 133 -12.12 -0.85 25.05
C THR A 133 -11.60 -0.15 26.31
N GLY A 134 -12.51 0.43 27.10
CA GLY A 134 -12.20 1.01 28.41
C GLY A 134 -11.09 2.07 28.35
N ALA A 135 -10.14 1.98 29.28
CA ALA A 135 -9.04 2.93 29.45
C ALA A 135 -8.14 3.02 28.19
N PHE A 136 -7.91 1.91 27.48
CA PHE A 136 -7.10 1.89 26.26
C PHE A 136 -7.74 2.74 25.15
N LEU A 137 -9.04 2.56 24.91
CA LEU A 137 -9.77 3.37 23.93
C LEU A 137 -9.83 4.86 24.33
N ALA A 138 -9.98 5.13 25.63
CA ALA A 138 -9.95 6.49 26.15
C ALA A 138 -8.58 7.15 25.94
N ALA A 139 -7.49 6.42 26.20
CA ALA A 139 -6.13 6.91 25.95
C ALA A 139 -5.88 7.21 24.46
N VAL A 140 -6.27 6.31 23.55
CA VAL A 140 -6.15 6.55 22.10
C VAL A 140 -6.92 7.79 21.67
N LYS A 141 -8.15 7.99 22.18
CA LYS A 141 -8.92 9.19 21.90
C LYS A 141 -8.24 10.45 22.44
N LEU A 142 -7.71 10.40 23.67
CA LEU A 142 -6.98 11.53 24.28
C LEU A 142 -5.74 11.90 23.44
N MET A 143 -4.94 10.94 23.05
CA MET A 143 -3.77 11.15 22.19
C MET A 143 -4.15 11.79 20.86
N ASN A 144 -5.12 11.23 20.15
CA ASN A 144 -5.53 11.72 18.83
C ASN A 144 -6.20 13.11 18.87
N HIS A 145 -6.75 13.54 20.00
CA HIS A 145 -7.36 14.87 20.16
C HIS A 145 -6.40 15.94 20.69
N SER A 146 -5.19 15.58 21.10
CA SER A 146 -4.26 16.50 21.77
C SER A 146 -3.57 17.49 20.83
N ASN A 147 -3.55 17.23 19.52
CA ASN A 147 -2.74 17.94 18.52
C ASN A 147 -1.22 17.97 18.83
N LEU A 148 -0.74 17.06 19.68
CA LEU A 148 0.68 16.89 19.96
C LEU A 148 1.29 15.90 18.98
N ALA A 149 2.60 16.02 18.73
CA ALA A 149 3.32 15.02 17.93
C ALA A 149 3.33 13.67 18.64
N ILE A 150 3.03 12.60 17.88
CA ILE A 150 2.91 11.21 18.40
C ILE A 150 3.95 10.32 17.77
N LEU A 151 4.79 9.71 18.62
CA LEU A 151 5.70 8.63 18.26
C LEU A 151 5.11 7.31 18.76
N SER A 152 4.69 6.44 17.84
CA SER A 152 4.24 5.09 18.20
C SER A 152 5.42 4.10 18.24
N VAL A 153 5.43 3.29 19.28
CA VAL A 153 6.43 2.24 19.53
C VAL A 153 5.98 0.97 18.81
N ASP A 154 6.78 0.51 17.88
CA ASP A 154 6.65 -0.71 17.09
C ASP A 154 5.46 -0.72 16.10
N VAL A 155 4.23 -0.52 16.59
CA VAL A 155 2.97 -0.44 15.79
C VAL A 155 2.04 0.52 16.51
N PRO A 156 1.34 1.43 15.82
CA PRO A 156 0.33 2.29 16.44
C PRO A 156 -0.71 1.47 17.20
N SER A 157 -0.94 1.81 18.45
CA SER A 157 -1.87 1.06 19.30
C SER A 157 -3.29 1.11 18.74
N GLY A 158 -3.88 -0.05 18.53
CA GLY A 158 -5.19 -0.22 17.87
C GLY A 158 -5.10 -0.68 16.42
N LEU A 159 -3.91 -0.64 15.81
CA LEU A 159 -3.67 -1.14 14.46
C LEU A 159 -3.26 -2.63 14.49
N ASN A 160 -3.85 -3.43 13.62
CA ASN A 160 -3.42 -4.82 13.44
C ASN A 160 -2.15 -4.88 12.60
N ALA A 161 -1.06 -5.40 13.17
CA ALA A 161 0.25 -5.46 12.54
C ALA A 161 0.32 -6.32 11.25
N ASP A 162 -0.64 -7.23 11.06
CA ASP A 162 -0.67 -8.12 9.90
C ASP A 162 -1.59 -7.62 8.78
N THR A 163 -2.76 -7.09 9.14
CA THR A 163 -3.78 -6.69 8.15
C THR A 163 -3.79 -5.20 7.86
N GLY A 164 -3.26 -4.39 8.79
CA GLY A 164 -3.33 -2.94 8.72
C GLY A 164 -4.70 -2.36 9.07
N CYS A 165 -5.60 -3.17 9.63
CA CYS A 165 -6.93 -2.69 10.01
C CYS A 165 -6.92 -2.12 11.42
N ALA A 166 -7.56 -0.97 11.60
CA ALA A 166 -7.84 -0.39 12.91
C ALA A 166 -9.12 -1.01 13.48
N ILE A 167 -8.99 -1.70 14.61
CA ILE A 167 -10.12 -2.36 15.25
C ILE A 167 -10.66 -1.46 16.35
N ASN A 168 -11.76 -0.75 16.10
CA ASN A 168 -12.38 0.22 17.00
C ASN A 168 -11.51 1.47 17.30
N GLY A 169 -10.70 1.89 16.32
CA GLY A 169 -9.80 3.05 16.39
C GLY A 169 -8.35 2.66 16.68
N ALA A 170 -7.45 3.52 16.24
CA ALA A 170 -6.01 3.39 16.44
C ALA A 170 -5.39 4.77 16.71
N VAL A 171 -4.21 4.79 17.27
CA VAL A 171 -3.38 5.99 17.41
C VAL A 171 -3.00 6.47 16.02
N CYS A 172 -3.21 7.77 15.76
CA CYS A 172 -2.77 8.43 14.55
C CYS A 172 -1.36 8.99 14.79
N ALA A 173 -0.35 8.17 14.53
CA ALA A 173 1.03 8.53 14.75
C ALA A 173 1.56 9.46 13.66
N ASP A 174 2.42 10.43 14.03
CA ASP A 174 3.24 11.18 13.08
C ASP A 174 4.45 10.34 12.64
N THR A 175 4.96 9.53 13.57
CA THR A 175 6.08 8.62 13.33
C THR A 175 5.82 7.28 14.04
N THR A 176 6.12 6.19 13.36
CA THR A 176 6.17 4.84 13.96
C THR A 176 7.59 4.32 13.91
N LEU A 177 8.19 4.01 15.06
CA LEU A 177 9.48 3.36 15.14
C LEU A 177 9.30 1.85 15.32
N SER A 178 9.44 1.11 14.24
CA SER A 178 9.28 -0.35 14.20
C SER A 178 10.60 -1.06 14.49
N PHE A 179 10.56 -2.19 15.19
CA PHE A 179 11.77 -2.89 15.65
C PHE A 179 11.99 -4.21 14.93
N ILE A 180 13.28 -4.59 14.79
CA ILE A 180 13.82 -5.81 14.18
C ILE A 180 13.48 -5.90 12.69
N ALA A 181 12.19 -5.85 12.33
CA ALA A 181 11.74 -5.89 10.94
C ALA A 181 10.41 -5.17 10.77
N LEU A 182 10.15 -4.65 9.56
CA LEU A 182 8.93 -3.93 9.22
C LEU A 182 7.72 -4.88 9.19
N LYS A 183 6.62 -4.50 9.85
CA LYS A 183 5.36 -5.23 9.86
C LYS A 183 4.51 -4.84 8.66
N ARG A 184 3.96 -5.83 7.96
CA ARG A 184 3.24 -5.61 6.70
C ARG A 184 1.98 -4.74 6.85
N GLY A 185 1.31 -4.79 8.02
CA GLY A 185 0.11 -4.01 8.29
C GLY A 185 0.34 -2.50 8.40
N LEU A 186 1.58 -2.04 8.61
CA LEU A 186 1.91 -0.61 8.64
C LEU A 186 1.70 0.09 7.29
N PHE A 187 1.66 -0.65 6.18
CA PHE A 187 1.76 -0.12 4.82
C PHE A 187 0.50 -0.29 3.96
N THR A 188 -0.58 -0.81 4.50
CA THR A 188 -1.83 -1.04 3.75
C THR A 188 -3.05 -0.80 4.62
N ALA A 189 -4.22 -0.68 4.00
CA ALA A 189 -5.50 -0.40 4.67
C ALA A 189 -5.40 0.86 5.55
N ASP A 190 -5.87 0.79 6.80
CA ASP A 190 -5.79 1.90 7.75
C ASP A 190 -4.34 2.18 8.19
N GLY A 191 -3.44 1.18 8.11
CA GLY A 191 -2.02 1.36 8.44
C GLY A 191 -1.36 2.48 7.63
N ALA A 192 -1.73 2.65 6.37
CA ALA A 192 -1.25 3.75 5.54
C ALA A 192 -1.64 5.15 6.06
N THR A 193 -2.67 5.23 6.90
CA THR A 193 -3.15 6.49 7.52
C THR A 193 -2.62 6.68 8.93
N PHE A 194 -2.58 5.59 9.72
CA PHE A 194 -2.29 5.67 11.16
C PHE A 194 -0.81 5.54 11.50
N SER A 195 0.04 5.05 10.58
CA SER A 195 1.46 4.79 10.89
C SER A 195 2.37 6.01 10.76
N GLY A 196 1.94 7.06 10.05
CA GLY A 196 2.81 8.21 9.75
C GLY A 196 4.10 7.79 9.04
N ASP A 197 5.20 8.45 9.33
CA ASP A 197 6.52 8.08 8.83
C ASP A 197 7.03 6.84 9.55
N VAL A 198 7.16 5.73 8.82
CA VAL A 198 7.62 4.45 9.39
C VAL A 198 9.12 4.34 9.31
N LEU A 199 9.76 4.28 10.49
CA LEU A 199 11.19 4.08 10.66
C LEU A 199 11.44 2.65 11.17
N LEU A 200 12.60 2.10 10.82
CA LEU A 200 13.06 0.79 11.30
C LEU A 200 14.34 0.96 12.11
N ASP A 201 14.35 0.36 13.30
CA ASP A 201 15.58 0.05 14.03
C ASP A 201 15.69 -1.47 14.17
N ASP A 202 16.75 -2.06 13.63
CA ASP A 202 16.94 -3.51 13.65
C ASP A 202 17.43 -4.04 15.00
N LEU A 203 17.62 -3.17 15.99
CA LEU A 203 18.15 -3.47 17.33
C LEU A 203 19.50 -4.20 17.29
N SER A 204 20.26 -4.04 16.22
CA SER A 204 21.51 -4.73 15.94
C SER A 204 21.39 -6.25 15.87
N VAL A 205 20.21 -6.77 15.57
CA VAL A 205 19.98 -8.21 15.34
C VAL A 205 20.74 -8.65 14.09
N SER A 206 21.39 -9.81 14.17
CA SER A 206 22.28 -10.29 13.11
C SER A 206 21.54 -10.57 11.79
N ARG A 207 22.23 -10.42 10.67
CA ARG A 207 21.71 -10.80 9.35
C ARG A 207 21.32 -12.28 9.27
N GLN A 208 21.90 -13.13 10.09
CA GLN A 208 21.55 -14.54 10.15
C GLN A 208 20.10 -14.68 10.65
N VAL A 209 19.74 -14.01 11.76
CA VAL A 209 18.37 -14.03 12.30
C VAL A 209 17.37 -13.48 11.29
N LEU A 210 17.68 -12.35 10.65
CA LEU A 210 16.80 -11.76 9.64
C LEU A 210 16.63 -12.67 8.41
N GLY A 211 17.65 -13.45 8.05
CA GLY A 211 17.63 -14.38 6.92
C GLY A 211 16.89 -15.70 7.15
N GLU A 212 16.61 -16.06 8.40
CA GLU A 212 15.87 -17.30 8.75
C GLU A 212 14.38 -17.23 8.38
N GLN A 213 13.84 -16.03 8.20
CA GLN A 213 12.43 -15.85 7.83
C GLN A 213 12.28 -15.50 6.36
N SER A 214 11.47 -16.26 5.65
CA SER A 214 11.10 -15.97 4.26
C SER A 214 9.96 -14.97 4.22
N ALA A 215 10.23 -13.75 3.73
CA ALA A 215 9.21 -12.73 3.59
C ALA A 215 8.18 -13.10 2.51
N GLU A 216 6.90 -13.02 2.85
CA GLU A 216 5.79 -13.19 1.90
C GLU A 216 5.41 -11.90 1.16
N ALA A 217 5.89 -10.77 1.66
CA ALA A 217 5.63 -9.45 1.09
C ALA A 217 6.87 -8.54 1.13
N GLN A 218 6.86 -7.52 0.25
CA GLN A 218 7.94 -6.55 0.13
C GLN A 218 7.39 -5.17 -0.23
N LEU A 219 8.10 -4.11 0.13
CA LEU A 219 7.81 -2.76 -0.35
C LEU A 219 8.40 -2.57 -1.75
N LEU A 220 7.65 -1.90 -2.62
CA LEU A 220 8.16 -1.41 -3.88
C LEU A 220 9.00 -0.15 -3.62
N VAL A 221 10.13 -0.05 -4.34
CA VAL A 221 11.04 1.09 -4.29
C VAL A 221 11.30 1.57 -5.70
N PHE A 222 10.93 2.82 -6.00
CA PHE A 222 11.05 3.37 -7.34
C PHE A 222 12.50 3.37 -7.86
N GLU A 223 13.47 3.75 -7.03
CA GLU A 223 14.91 3.76 -7.38
C GLU A 223 15.45 2.39 -7.82
N LEU A 224 14.78 1.31 -7.41
CA LEU A 224 15.12 -0.04 -7.87
C LEU A 224 14.36 -0.42 -9.15
N LEU A 225 13.08 -0.04 -9.23
CA LEU A 225 12.22 -0.34 -10.37
C LEU A 225 12.62 0.44 -11.61
N LYS A 226 12.98 1.71 -11.48
CA LYS A 226 13.37 2.57 -12.60
C LYS A 226 14.58 2.05 -13.38
N LYS A 227 15.45 1.24 -12.76
CA LYS A 227 16.55 0.56 -13.45
C LYS A 227 16.10 -0.41 -14.54
N GLN A 228 14.82 -0.79 -14.54
CA GLN A 228 14.21 -1.62 -15.58
C GLN A 228 13.69 -0.78 -16.75
N LEU A 229 13.63 0.57 -16.62
CA LEU A 229 13.22 1.43 -17.71
C LEU A 229 14.23 1.39 -18.85
N PHE A 230 13.75 1.10 -20.06
CA PHE A 230 14.62 1.00 -21.23
C PHE A 230 14.88 2.36 -21.83
N THR A 231 16.13 2.69 -22.02
CA THR A 231 16.52 3.82 -22.89
C THR A 231 16.21 3.50 -24.34
N ARG A 232 15.48 4.39 -25.01
CA ARG A 232 15.17 4.22 -26.45
C ARG A 232 16.42 4.43 -27.29
N ILE A 233 16.72 3.49 -28.17
CA ILE A 233 17.82 3.60 -29.13
C ILE A 233 17.40 4.44 -30.34
N LYS A 234 18.38 5.15 -30.96
CA LYS A 234 18.07 6.11 -32.04
C LYS A 234 17.44 5.48 -33.29
N ASN A 235 17.84 4.25 -33.63
CA ASN A 235 17.35 3.55 -34.82
C ASN A 235 16.18 2.60 -34.42
N THR A 236 15.01 3.21 -34.16
CA THR A 236 13.77 2.50 -33.83
C THR A 236 12.57 3.16 -34.51
N HIS A 237 11.49 2.41 -34.61
CA HIS A 237 10.22 2.89 -35.13
C HIS A 237 9.05 2.56 -34.17
N LYS A 238 7.87 3.11 -34.42
CA LYS A 238 6.69 2.93 -33.54
C LYS A 238 6.33 1.47 -33.27
N GLY A 239 6.56 0.54 -34.22
CA GLY A 239 6.28 -0.89 -34.06
C GLY A 239 7.15 -1.58 -33.00
N ASP A 240 8.36 -1.08 -32.73
CA ASP A 240 9.26 -1.67 -31.74
C ASP A 240 8.72 -1.52 -30.30
N TYR A 241 7.91 -0.48 -30.09
CA TYR A 241 7.29 -0.16 -28.80
C TYR A 241 5.86 -0.70 -28.67
N GLY A 242 5.45 -1.58 -29.61
CA GLY A 242 4.20 -2.31 -29.59
C GLY A 242 2.96 -1.50 -29.90
N HIS A 243 1.85 -2.22 -29.96
CA HIS A 243 0.53 -1.66 -30.25
C HIS A 243 -0.47 -2.14 -29.19
N ALA A 244 -1.00 -1.24 -28.40
CA ALA A 244 -2.04 -1.51 -27.41
C ALA A 244 -3.43 -1.22 -28.03
N LEU A 245 -4.35 -2.19 -27.94
CA LEU A 245 -5.77 -2.03 -28.28
C LEU A 245 -6.60 -1.99 -27.00
N LEU A 246 -7.31 -0.91 -26.80
CA LEU A 246 -8.18 -0.69 -25.65
C LEU A 246 -9.65 -0.83 -26.06
N LEU A 247 -10.40 -1.66 -25.34
CA LEU A 247 -11.83 -1.91 -25.54
C LEU A 247 -12.63 -1.26 -24.42
N GLY A 248 -13.51 -0.31 -24.77
CA GLY A 248 -14.34 0.38 -23.79
C GLY A 248 -15.14 1.54 -24.39
N GLY A 249 -15.60 2.45 -23.53
CA GLY A 249 -16.33 3.64 -23.97
C GLY A 249 -17.73 3.32 -24.47
N ALA A 250 -18.57 2.62 -23.68
CA ALA A 250 -20.01 2.51 -23.89
C ALA A 250 -20.69 3.88 -23.81
N CYS A 251 -21.93 3.97 -24.27
CA CYS A 251 -22.69 5.23 -24.29
C CYS A 251 -22.65 5.93 -22.92
N GLY A 252 -22.18 7.18 -22.89
CA GLY A 252 -21.96 8.00 -21.70
C GLY A 252 -20.60 7.84 -21.02
N PHE A 253 -19.75 6.89 -21.43
CA PHE A 253 -18.47 6.56 -20.76
C PHE A 253 -17.23 6.68 -21.67
N SER A 254 -17.31 7.52 -22.74
CA SER A 254 -16.18 7.73 -23.67
C SER A 254 -14.93 8.32 -23.01
N GLY A 255 -15.09 9.07 -21.89
CA GLY A 255 -13.98 9.68 -21.15
C GLY A 255 -13.02 8.66 -20.54
N ALA A 256 -13.53 7.55 -19.99
CA ALA A 256 -12.74 6.51 -19.35
C ALA A 256 -11.73 5.86 -20.33
N ILE A 257 -12.22 5.41 -21.48
CA ILE A 257 -11.35 4.77 -22.46
C ILE A 257 -10.37 5.76 -23.11
N ARG A 258 -10.75 7.04 -23.22
CA ARG A 258 -9.84 8.09 -23.66
C ARG A 258 -8.70 8.32 -22.69
N LEU A 259 -8.98 8.40 -21.37
CA LEU A 259 -7.95 8.54 -20.33
C LEU A 259 -6.97 7.36 -20.37
N ALA A 260 -7.48 6.12 -20.47
CA ALA A 260 -6.63 4.94 -20.63
C ALA A 260 -5.75 5.02 -21.89
N GLY A 261 -6.32 5.45 -23.01
CA GLY A 261 -5.59 5.63 -24.27
C GLY A 261 -4.50 6.69 -24.19
N GLU A 262 -4.79 7.85 -23.60
CA GLU A 262 -3.80 8.92 -23.43
C GLU A 262 -2.68 8.47 -22.47
N ALA A 263 -3.02 7.80 -21.38
CA ALA A 263 -2.05 7.25 -20.45
C ALA A 263 -1.12 6.24 -21.13
N ALA A 264 -1.67 5.38 -22.00
CA ALA A 264 -0.86 4.44 -22.77
C ALA A 264 0.14 5.13 -23.71
N LEU A 265 -0.25 6.21 -24.37
CA LEU A 265 0.66 7.04 -25.18
C LEU A 265 1.76 7.68 -24.31
N ARG A 266 1.37 8.28 -23.17
CA ARG A 266 2.29 8.94 -22.23
C ARG A 266 3.29 7.98 -21.58
N ALA A 267 2.87 6.74 -21.36
CA ALA A 267 3.73 5.66 -20.87
C ALA A 267 4.57 4.99 -21.96
N GLY A 268 4.47 5.44 -23.22
CA GLY A 268 5.41 5.12 -24.27
C GLY A 268 5.01 3.96 -25.19
N ALA A 269 3.75 3.53 -25.24
CA ALA A 269 3.28 2.64 -26.30
C ALA A 269 3.54 3.25 -27.68
N GLY A 270 4.00 2.45 -28.63
CA GLY A 270 4.30 2.93 -29.99
C GLY A 270 3.07 3.29 -30.79
N LEU A 271 2.01 2.54 -30.62
CA LEU A 271 0.69 2.74 -31.20
C LEU A 271 -0.39 2.43 -30.17
N VAL A 272 -1.47 3.21 -30.19
CA VAL A 272 -2.64 2.98 -29.33
C VAL A 272 -3.91 3.11 -30.17
N SER A 273 -4.69 2.03 -30.20
CA SER A 273 -6.03 1.97 -30.78
C SER A 273 -7.08 1.85 -29.71
N VAL A 274 -8.22 2.49 -29.93
CA VAL A 274 -9.42 2.39 -29.10
C VAL A 274 -10.54 1.77 -29.93
N ALA A 275 -11.06 0.65 -29.45
CA ALA A 275 -12.28 0.02 -29.95
C ALA A 275 -13.44 0.49 -29.07
N THR A 276 -14.38 1.23 -29.65
CA THR A 276 -15.47 1.88 -28.92
C THR A 276 -16.77 1.87 -29.70
N ARG A 277 -17.84 2.38 -29.11
CA ARG A 277 -19.13 2.56 -29.78
C ARG A 277 -19.03 3.53 -30.94
N HIS A 278 -19.85 3.29 -31.98
CA HIS A 278 -19.93 4.13 -33.16
C HIS A 278 -20.14 5.62 -32.84
N GLU A 279 -21.01 5.90 -31.87
CA GLU A 279 -21.37 7.26 -31.46
C GLU A 279 -20.18 8.04 -30.86
N HIS A 280 -19.16 7.35 -30.37
CA HIS A 280 -18.01 7.96 -29.70
C HIS A 280 -16.74 8.00 -30.56
N ALA A 281 -16.63 7.14 -31.56
CA ALA A 281 -15.40 6.97 -32.35
C ALA A 281 -14.88 8.27 -32.97
N ALA A 282 -15.77 9.15 -33.41
CA ALA A 282 -15.38 10.43 -34.04
C ALA A 282 -14.88 11.48 -33.01
N PHE A 283 -15.10 11.28 -31.71
CA PHE A 283 -14.84 12.31 -30.69
C PHE A 283 -13.68 11.97 -29.75
N ILE A 284 -13.36 10.69 -29.57
CA ILE A 284 -12.36 10.24 -28.59
C ILE A 284 -10.99 10.86 -28.83
N ASN A 285 -10.59 11.01 -30.11
CA ASN A 285 -9.28 11.51 -30.48
C ASN A 285 -9.21 13.03 -30.70
N MET A 286 -10.30 13.77 -30.55
CA MET A 286 -10.33 15.23 -30.86
C MET A 286 -9.27 16.03 -30.11
N ALA A 287 -9.00 15.73 -28.85
CA ALA A 287 -7.96 16.42 -28.07
C ALA A 287 -6.64 15.63 -27.98
N ARG A 288 -6.59 14.45 -28.61
CA ARG A 288 -5.40 13.60 -28.67
C ARG A 288 -5.37 12.87 -30.03
N PRO A 289 -4.97 13.56 -31.10
CA PRO A 289 -5.02 13.01 -32.46
C PRO A 289 -4.13 11.77 -32.66
N GLU A 290 -3.18 11.53 -31.78
CA GLU A 290 -2.33 10.33 -31.78
C GLU A 290 -3.09 9.04 -31.44
N LEU A 291 -4.27 9.13 -30.83
CA LEU A 291 -5.15 7.98 -30.57
C LEU A 291 -5.86 7.59 -31.88
N MET A 292 -5.77 6.32 -32.24
CA MET A 292 -6.53 5.76 -33.37
C MET A 292 -7.86 5.23 -32.80
N SER A 293 -8.96 5.89 -33.18
CA SER A 293 -10.30 5.54 -32.70
C SER A 293 -11.08 4.77 -33.75
N HIS A 294 -11.65 3.63 -33.38
CA HIS A 294 -12.38 2.73 -34.29
C HIS A 294 -13.76 2.44 -33.72
N ALA A 295 -14.78 2.66 -34.54
CA ALA A 295 -16.12 2.16 -34.28
C ALA A 295 -16.12 0.63 -34.45
N VAL A 296 -16.59 -0.08 -33.42
CA VAL A 296 -16.62 -1.55 -33.40
C VAL A 296 -17.97 -2.00 -32.81
N ASP A 297 -18.80 -2.57 -33.64
CA ASP A 297 -20.12 -3.07 -33.25
C ASP A 297 -20.19 -4.60 -33.21
N THR A 298 -19.31 -5.30 -33.94
CA THR A 298 -19.30 -6.76 -34.09
C THR A 298 -18.01 -7.43 -33.61
N ALA A 299 -18.09 -8.73 -33.32
CA ALA A 299 -16.95 -9.56 -32.96
C ALA A 299 -15.90 -9.63 -34.09
N GLU A 300 -16.36 -9.67 -35.34
CA GLU A 300 -15.51 -9.76 -36.53
C GLU A 300 -14.70 -8.51 -36.74
N GLU A 301 -15.32 -7.31 -36.60
CA GLU A 301 -14.62 -6.03 -36.66
C GLU A 301 -13.56 -5.92 -35.56
N PHE A 302 -13.89 -6.37 -34.34
CA PHE A 302 -12.93 -6.38 -33.24
C PHE A 302 -11.76 -7.32 -33.49
N LYS A 303 -11.99 -8.53 -33.99
CA LYS A 303 -10.94 -9.49 -34.34
C LYS A 303 -9.98 -8.93 -35.37
N CYS A 304 -10.52 -8.35 -36.46
CA CYS A 304 -9.72 -7.74 -37.52
C CYS A 304 -8.81 -6.62 -36.96
N LEU A 305 -9.36 -5.75 -36.11
CA LEU A 305 -8.59 -4.69 -35.47
C LEU A 305 -7.51 -5.25 -34.53
N ALA A 306 -7.82 -6.32 -33.79
CA ALA A 306 -6.92 -6.92 -32.82
C ALA A 306 -5.77 -7.72 -33.45
N GLU A 307 -5.84 -8.13 -34.72
CA GLU A 307 -4.79 -8.94 -35.39
C GLU A 307 -3.40 -8.35 -35.23
N HIS A 308 -3.28 -7.04 -35.44
CA HIS A 308 -2.00 -6.31 -35.43
C HIS A 308 -1.60 -5.74 -34.06
N CYS A 309 -2.41 -5.96 -33.03
CA CYS A 309 -2.14 -5.48 -31.68
C CYS A 309 -1.37 -6.50 -30.87
N SER A 310 -0.42 -6.03 -30.06
CA SER A 310 0.39 -6.91 -29.20
C SER A 310 -0.24 -7.16 -27.84
N VAL A 311 -1.06 -6.21 -27.36
CA VAL A 311 -1.69 -6.24 -26.04
C VAL A 311 -3.12 -5.72 -26.13
N LEU A 312 -4.00 -6.30 -25.32
CA LEU A 312 -5.37 -5.85 -25.15
C LEU A 312 -5.55 -5.22 -23.75
N ALA A 313 -6.43 -4.24 -23.65
CA ALA A 313 -6.95 -3.77 -22.38
C ALA A 313 -8.46 -3.64 -22.48
N ALA A 314 -9.22 -4.16 -21.52
CA ALA A 314 -10.68 -4.10 -21.57
C ALA A 314 -11.25 -3.72 -20.20
N GLY A 315 -12.24 -2.82 -20.23
CA GLY A 315 -12.97 -2.47 -19.04
C GLY A 315 -13.27 -1.01 -18.82
N PRO A 316 -12.36 -0.05 -19.10
CA PRO A 316 -12.61 1.37 -18.92
C PRO A 316 -13.89 1.83 -19.63
N GLY A 317 -14.95 2.11 -18.86
CA GLY A 317 -16.25 2.50 -19.40
C GLY A 317 -16.87 1.50 -20.40
N LEU A 318 -16.58 0.20 -20.30
CA LEU A 318 -17.08 -0.82 -21.22
C LEU A 318 -18.56 -1.06 -21.11
N GLY A 319 -19.14 -0.86 -19.90
CA GLY A 319 -20.51 -1.20 -19.60
C GLY A 319 -20.72 -2.72 -19.51
N GLN A 320 -21.97 -3.12 -19.32
CA GLN A 320 -22.34 -4.52 -19.09
C GLN A 320 -23.50 -4.97 -20.00
N THR A 321 -23.55 -4.40 -21.21
CA THR A 321 -24.56 -4.69 -22.23
C THR A 321 -24.21 -5.95 -23.02
N VAL A 322 -25.08 -6.37 -23.93
CA VAL A 322 -24.79 -7.46 -24.88
C VAL A 322 -23.56 -7.15 -25.73
N TRP A 323 -23.41 -5.91 -26.22
CA TRP A 323 -22.25 -5.45 -26.95
C TRP A 323 -20.95 -5.66 -26.14
N SER A 324 -20.96 -5.20 -24.88
CA SER A 324 -19.82 -5.35 -23.96
C SER A 324 -19.44 -6.81 -23.76
N SER A 325 -20.42 -7.66 -23.51
CA SER A 325 -20.20 -9.09 -23.24
C SER A 325 -19.65 -9.80 -24.47
N VAL A 326 -20.21 -9.57 -25.66
CA VAL A 326 -19.75 -10.19 -26.92
C VAL A 326 -18.31 -9.79 -27.22
N LEU A 327 -17.97 -8.50 -27.11
CA LEU A 327 -16.62 -8.03 -27.43
C LEU A 327 -15.60 -8.45 -26.37
N PHE A 328 -15.99 -8.49 -25.09
CA PHE A 328 -15.11 -8.99 -24.01
C PHE A 328 -14.82 -10.48 -24.20
N GLU A 329 -15.82 -11.32 -24.47
CA GLU A 329 -15.61 -12.74 -24.78
C GLU A 329 -14.75 -12.94 -26.03
N THR A 330 -14.92 -12.10 -27.03
CA THR A 330 -14.08 -12.09 -28.24
C THR A 330 -12.63 -11.76 -27.87
N ALA A 331 -12.41 -10.72 -27.05
CA ALA A 331 -11.07 -10.36 -26.59
C ALA A 331 -10.39 -11.50 -25.81
N LEU A 332 -11.14 -12.18 -24.96
CA LEU A 332 -10.65 -13.37 -24.23
C LEU A 332 -10.25 -14.49 -25.22
N ALA A 333 -11.04 -14.75 -26.25
CA ALA A 333 -10.76 -15.82 -27.22
C ALA A 333 -9.46 -15.60 -28.03
N LEU A 334 -8.97 -14.37 -28.14
CA LEU A 334 -7.73 -14.04 -28.86
C LEU A 334 -6.45 -14.46 -28.12
N ASN A 335 -6.55 -14.79 -26.83
CA ASN A 335 -5.44 -15.26 -25.99
C ASN A 335 -4.17 -14.37 -26.02
N LYS A 336 -4.34 -13.08 -26.21
CA LYS A 336 -3.25 -12.08 -26.14
C LYS A 336 -3.00 -11.65 -24.69
N PRO A 337 -1.80 -11.14 -24.35
CA PRO A 337 -1.60 -10.42 -23.08
C PRO A 337 -2.67 -9.36 -22.88
N MET A 338 -3.25 -9.27 -21.68
CA MET A 338 -4.44 -8.44 -21.48
C MET A 338 -4.45 -7.77 -20.10
N VAL A 339 -4.96 -6.54 -20.06
CA VAL A 339 -5.35 -5.86 -18.80
C VAL A 339 -6.87 -5.88 -18.71
N VAL A 340 -7.39 -6.29 -17.55
CA VAL A 340 -8.84 -6.32 -17.27
C VAL A 340 -9.11 -5.46 -16.05
N ASP A 341 -9.95 -4.41 -16.24
CA ASP A 341 -10.31 -3.45 -15.21
C ASP A 341 -11.83 -3.18 -15.23
N ALA A 342 -12.35 -2.51 -14.24
CA ALA A 342 -13.70 -1.95 -14.19
C ALA A 342 -14.80 -2.91 -14.68
N ASP A 343 -15.53 -2.55 -15.74
CA ASP A 343 -16.60 -3.41 -16.26
C ASP A 343 -16.11 -4.73 -16.85
N GLY A 344 -14.85 -4.81 -17.29
CA GLY A 344 -14.23 -6.09 -17.66
C GLY A 344 -14.18 -7.06 -16.49
N LEU A 345 -13.84 -6.59 -15.27
CA LEU A 345 -13.87 -7.40 -14.05
C LEU A 345 -15.31 -7.78 -13.66
N ASN A 346 -16.27 -6.88 -13.88
CA ASN A 346 -17.68 -7.18 -13.65
C ASN A 346 -18.21 -8.30 -14.56
N LEU A 347 -17.79 -8.30 -15.83
CA LEU A 347 -18.11 -9.37 -16.78
C LEU A 347 -17.41 -10.67 -16.42
N LEU A 348 -16.11 -10.60 -16.04
CA LEU A 348 -15.34 -11.76 -15.59
C LEU A 348 -15.96 -12.41 -14.33
N ALA A 349 -16.50 -11.64 -13.40
CA ALA A 349 -17.16 -12.16 -12.21
C ALA A 349 -18.42 -13.01 -12.55
N ARG A 350 -19.11 -12.71 -13.67
CA ARG A 350 -20.26 -13.50 -14.12
C ARG A 350 -19.87 -14.83 -14.76
N LYS A 351 -18.70 -14.87 -15.42
CA LYS A 351 -18.16 -16.04 -16.08
C LYS A 351 -16.67 -16.16 -15.75
N PRO A 352 -16.34 -16.68 -14.55
CA PRO A 352 -14.97 -16.78 -14.09
C PRO A 352 -14.11 -17.62 -15.05
N GLU A 353 -12.93 -17.14 -15.35
CA GLU A 353 -11.93 -17.80 -16.16
C GLU A 353 -10.55 -17.62 -15.51
N LYS A 354 -9.67 -18.59 -15.63
CA LYS A 354 -8.29 -18.53 -15.12
C LYS A 354 -7.30 -18.48 -16.26
N ARG A 355 -6.37 -17.51 -16.24
CA ARG A 355 -5.32 -17.31 -17.25
C ARG A 355 -4.04 -16.80 -16.60
N ASP A 356 -2.91 -17.10 -17.22
CA ASP A 356 -1.61 -16.64 -16.72
C ASP A 356 -1.06 -15.41 -17.50
N ASN A 357 -1.75 -14.99 -18.57
CA ASN A 357 -1.30 -13.92 -19.47
C ASN A 357 -2.08 -12.62 -19.31
N TRP A 358 -2.63 -12.34 -18.12
CA TRP A 358 -3.36 -11.10 -17.88
C TRP A 358 -2.99 -10.40 -16.57
N VAL A 359 -3.38 -9.12 -16.47
CA VAL A 359 -3.34 -8.31 -15.26
C VAL A 359 -4.75 -7.92 -14.90
N LEU A 360 -5.18 -8.23 -13.69
CA LEU A 360 -6.46 -7.83 -13.13
C LEU A 360 -6.24 -6.69 -12.12
N THR A 361 -7.04 -5.61 -12.21
CA THR A 361 -6.84 -4.42 -11.40
C THR A 361 -8.06 -4.06 -10.54
N PRO A 362 -8.61 -4.99 -9.72
CA PRO A 362 -9.78 -4.71 -8.93
C PRO A 362 -9.54 -3.68 -7.81
N HIS A 363 -10.48 -2.77 -7.62
CA HIS A 363 -10.66 -2.07 -6.34
C HIS A 363 -11.41 -2.99 -5.34
N PRO A 364 -11.47 -2.69 -4.02
CA PRO A 364 -12.02 -3.63 -3.04
C PRO A 364 -13.43 -4.14 -3.34
N ALA A 365 -14.33 -3.30 -3.89
CA ALA A 365 -15.68 -3.76 -4.22
C ALA A 365 -15.73 -4.67 -5.47
N GLU A 366 -14.85 -4.47 -6.45
CA GLU A 366 -14.68 -5.38 -7.59
C GLU A 366 -14.06 -6.71 -7.13
N ALA A 367 -13.06 -6.66 -6.25
CA ALA A 367 -12.45 -7.84 -5.63
C ALA A 367 -13.50 -8.67 -4.86
N ALA A 368 -14.34 -8.01 -4.08
CA ALA A 368 -15.44 -8.65 -3.35
C ALA A 368 -16.42 -9.37 -4.29
N ARG A 369 -16.75 -8.76 -5.43
CA ARG A 369 -17.62 -9.36 -6.46
C ARG A 369 -16.95 -10.57 -7.11
N LEU A 370 -15.66 -10.48 -7.43
CA LEU A 370 -14.87 -11.58 -7.99
C LEU A 370 -14.76 -12.78 -7.03
N LEU A 371 -14.63 -12.51 -5.73
CA LEU A 371 -14.51 -13.54 -4.69
C LEU A 371 -15.86 -14.03 -4.13
N GLY A 372 -16.98 -13.37 -4.48
CA GLY A 372 -18.29 -13.69 -3.92
C GLY A 372 -18.39 -13.38 -2.41
N CYS A 373 -17.70 -12.35 -1.92
CA CYS A 373 -17.68 -11.93 -0.52
C CYS A 373 -18.07 -10.45 -0.37
N THR A 374 -17.94 -9.88 0.83
CA THR A 374 -18.22 -8.46 1.08
C THR A 374 -16.98 -7.59 0.88
N THR A 375 -17.16 -6.31 0.56
CA THR A 375 -16.06 -5.34 0.48
C THR A 375 -15.33 -5.20 1.81
N GLU A 376 -16.04 -5.26 2.92
CA GLU A 376 -15.48 -5.28 4.27
C GLU A 376 -14.59 -6.51 4.48
N GLY A 377 -15.02 -7.70 4.03
CA GLY A 377 -14.23 -8.93 4.10
C GLY A 377 -12.90 -8.81 3.36
N VAL A 378 -12.90 -8.18 2.17
CA VAL A 378 -11.66 -7.88 1.42
C VAL A 378 -10.78 -6.90 2.18
N GLN A 379 -11.35 -5.85 2.76
CA GLN A 379 -10.59 -4.81 3.46
C GLN A 379 -10.02 -5.30 4.80
N ASN A 380 -10.73 -6.20 5.49
CA ASN A 380 -10.28 -6.77 6.76
C ASN A 380 -9.02 -7.64 6.63
N ASP A 381 -8.77 -8.26 5.47
CA ASP A 381 -7.52 -8.97 5.16
C ASP A 381 -7.21 -8.92 3.67
N ARG A 382 -6.61 -7.82 3.25
CA ARG A 382 -6.21 -7.57 1.86
C ARG A 382 -5.16 -8.55 1.35
N PHE A 383 -4.25 -9.01 2.24
CA PHE A 383 -3.20 -9.98 1.89
C PHE A 383 -3.79 -11.36 1.55
N THR A 384 -4.77 -11.81 2.31
CA THR A 384 -5.48 -13.05 2.00
C THR A 384 -6.35 -12.88 0.75
N ALA A 385 -7.06 -11.76 0.61
CA ALA A 385 -7.93 -11.51 -0.55
C ALA A 385 -7.16 -11.52 -1.88
N ILE A 386 -5.99 -10.88 -1.95
CA ILE A 386 -5.21 -10.85 -3.19
C ILE A 386 -4.65 -12.24 -3.56
N LYS A 387 -4.26 -13.05 -2.57
CA LYS A 387 -3.83 -14.44 -2.80
C LYS A 387 -4.98 -15.28 -3.37
N GLN A 388 -6.19 -15.14 -2.81
CA GLN A 388 -7.38 -15.84 -3.31
C GLN A 388 -7.74 -15.42 -4.73
N LEU A 389 -7.69 -14.12 -5.05
CA LEU A 389 -7.91 -13.61 -6.40
C LEU A 389 -6.94 -14.23 -7.40
N GLN A 390 -5.64 -14.21 -7.10
CA GLN A 390 -4.62 -14.77 -7.99
C GLN A 390 -4.77 -16.30 -8.13
N GLN A 391 -5.07 -17.01 -7.06
CA GLN A 391 -5.31 -18.43 -7.10
C GLN A 391 -6.50 -18.78 -7.99
N GLN A 392 -7.57 -18.01 -7.92
CA GLN A 392 -8.81 -18.25 -8.68
C GLN A 392 -8.68 -17.85 -10.14
N TYR A 393 -8.05 -16.69 -10.42
CA TYR A 393 -8.02 -16.10 -11.76
C TYR A 393 -6.67 -16.21 -12.46
N GLY A 394 -5.58 -16.51 -11.76
CA GLY A 394 -4.22 -16.56 -12.33
C GLY A 394 -3.65 -15.18 -12.67
N GLY A 395 -2.56 -15.17 -13.44
CA GLY A 395 -1.90 -13.95 -13.89
C GLY A 395 -1.38 -13.08 -12.75
N VAL A 396 -1.38 -11.77 -12.95
CA VAL A 396 -1.00 -10.78 -11.93
C VAL A 396 -2.23 -10.02 -11.46
N VAL A 397 -2.38 -9.85 -10.17
CA VAL A 397 -3.49 -9.12 -9.57
C VAL A 397 -2.98 -7.85 -8.89
N VAL A 398 -3.67 -6.73 -9.12
CA VAL A 398 -3.50 -5.47 -8.40
C VAL A 398 -4.74 -5.21 -7.57
N LEU A 399 -4.64 -5.33 -6.26
CA LEU A 399 -5.71 -4.90 -5.35
C LEU A 399 -5.51 -3.43 -4.99
N LYS A 400 -6.25 -2.55 -5.67
CA LYS A 400 -6.16 -1.09 -5.52
C LYS A 400 -6.55 -0.62 -4.13
N GLY A 401 -6.01 0.52 -3.68
CA GLY A 401 -6.34 1.19 -2.41
C GLY A 401 -5.09 1.75 -1.73
N ALA A 402 -5.25 2.29 -0.51
CA ALA A 402 -4.12 2.74 0.29
C ALA A 402 -3.17 1.57 0.56
N GLY A 403 -1.89 1.72 0.17
CA GLY A 403 -0.96 0.59 0.09
C GLY A 403 -1.45 -0.45 -0.91
N SER A 404 -1.48 -0.10 -2.22
CA SER A 404 -1.90 -1.03 -3.28
C SER A 404 -1.05 -2.28 -3.30
N LEU A 405 -1.69 -3.45 -3.35
CA LEU A 405 -1.01 -4.75 -3.37
C LEU A 405 -0.91 -5.27 -4.79
N ILE A 406 0.24 -5.86 -5.14
CA ILE A 406 0.46 -6.55 -6.42
C ILE A 406 0.93 -7.97 -6.10
N TYR A 407 0.30 -8.97 -6.72
CA TYR A 407 0.66 -10.38 -6.52
C TYR A 407 0.68 -11.14 -7.83
N ASP A 408 1.79 -11.80 -8.09
CA ASP A 408 2.08 -12.60 -9.30
C ASP A 408 2.10 -14.12 -9.02
N GLY A 409 1.72 -14.54 -7.81
CA GLY A 409 1.77 -15.93 -7.35
C GLY A 409 3.04 -16.27 -6.55
N SER A 410 4.03 -15.36 -6.48
CA SER A 410 5.29 -15.57 -5.75
C SER A 410 5.38 -14.74 -4.49
N ILE A 411 5.51 -13.42 -4.61
CA ILE A 411 5.64 -12.48 -3.49
C ILE A 411 4.68 -11.29 -3.66
N ILE A 412 4.03 -10.88 -2.57
CA ILE A 412 3.18 -9.70 -2.58
C ILE A 412 4.06 -8.45 -2.55
N SER A 413 3.88 -7.56 -3.51
CA SER A 413 4.53 -6.25 -3.53
C SER A 413 3.55 -5.17 -3.08
N VAL A 414 3.98 -4.27 -2.19
CA VAL A 414 3.16 -3.18 -1.64
C VAL A 414 3.67 -1.86 -2.19
N CYS A 415 2.81 -1.09 -2.82
CA CYS A 415 3.08 0.28 -3.25
C CYS A 415 2.55 1.24 -2.20
N THR A 416 3.43 1.96 -1.53
CA THR A 416 3.10 2.94 -0.49
C THR A 416 2.93 4.37 -1.00
N ALA A 417 3.29 4.63 -2.27
CA ALA A 417 3.07 5.91 -2.93
C ALA A 417 1.58 6.10 -3.27
N GLY A 418 1.22 7.34 -3.55
CA GLY A 418 -0.15 7.78 -3.80
C GLY A 418 -0.72 8.57 -2.62
N ASN A 419 -1.71 9.39 -2.89
CA ASN A 419 -2.30 10.31 -1.91
C ASN A 419 -3.84 10.32 -2.00
N PRO A 420 -4.53 10.89 -1.00
CA PRO A 420 -5.99 10.95 -0.96
C PRO A 420 -6.64 11.69 -2.14
N GLY A 421 -5.94 12.63 -2.79
CA GLY A 421 -6.41 13.32 -3.99
C GLY A 421 -6.69 12.39 -5.16
N MET A 422 -6.04 11.22 -5.19
CA MET A 422 -6.30 10.18 -6.19
C MET A 422 -7.64 9.45 -6.01
N ALA A 423 -8.42 9.76 -4.99
CA ALA A 423 -9.78 9.24 -4.81
C ALA A 423 -10.78 9.98 -5.73
N SER A 424 -10.50 10.02 -7.04
CA SER A 424 -11.31 10.67 -8.08
C SER A 424 -11.53 9.75 -9.27
N GLY A 425 -12.56 10.06 -10.08
CA GLY A 425 -12.88 9.24 -11.26
C GLY A 425 -11.78 9.28 -12.32
N GLY A 426 -11.52 8.13 -12.97
CA GLY A 426 -10.55 8.04 -14.06
C GLY A 426 -9.16 7.58 -13.65
N MET A 427 -8.81 7.57 -12.37
CA MET A 427 -7.48 7.14 -11.91
C MET A 427 -7.20 5.66 -12.27
N GLY A 428 -8.19 4.76 -12.13
CA GLY A 428 -8.07 3.37 -12.56
C GLY A 428 -7.86 3.23 -14.06
N ASP A 429 -8.58 4.05 -14.85
CA ASP A 429 -8.45 4.07 -16.32
C ASP A 429 -7.03 4.44 -16.75
N VAL A 430 -6.44 5.44 -16.07
CA VAL A 430 -5.03 5.85 -16.29
C VAL A 430 -4.08 4.68 -15.99
N LEU A 431 -4.24 4.01 -14.84
CA LEU A 431 -3.43 2.85 -14.48
C LEU A 431 -3.52 1.73 -15.53
N THR A 432 -4.73 1.44 -16.00
CA THR A 432 -4.98 0.46 -17.06
C THR A 432 -4.17 0.80 -18.34
N GLY A 433 -4.15 2.07 -18.73
CA GLY A 433 -3.37 2.55 -19.88
C GLY A 433 -1.86 2.38 -19.68
N VAL A 434 -1.34 2.72 -18.50
CA VAL A 434 0.10 2.59 -18.18
C VAL A 434 0.54 1.13 -18.21
N ILE A 435 -0.25 0.21 -17.60
CA ILE A 435 0.05 -1.23 -17.64
C ILE A 435 0.06 -1.73 -19.08
N ALA A 436 -0.98 -1.39 -19.88
CA ALA A 436 -1.08 -1.81 -21.26
C ALA A 436 0.11 -1.33 -22.10
N ALA A 437 0.59 -0.11 -21.85
CA ALA A 437 1.76 0.44 -22.56
C ALA A 437 3.05 -0.30 -22.24
N LEU A 438 3.29 -0.65 -20.98
CA LEU A 438 4.48 -1.39 -20.60
C LEU A 438 4.46 -2.82 -21.15
N LEU A 439 3.30 -3.47 -21.13
CA LEU A 439 3.12 -4.79 -21.76
C LEU A 439 3.35 -4.71 -23.29
N ALA A 440 2.86 -3.66 -23.95
CA ALA A 440 3.10 -3.44 -25.38
C ALA A 440 4.59 -3.29 -25.69
N GLN A 441 5.35 -2.64 -24.82
CA GLN A 441 6.81 -2.51 -24.85
C GLN A 441 7.57 -3.80 -24.45
N LYS A 442 6.86 -4.91 -24.26
CA LYS A 442 7.40 -6.25 -23.99
C LYS A 442 8.04 -6.42 -22.60
N TYR A 443 7.68 -5.57 -21.62
CA TYR A 443 8.00 -5.89 -20.23
C TYR A 443 7.29 -7.17 -19.79
N ALA A 444 7.93 -7.95 -18.94
CA ALA A 444 7.29 -9.11 -18.33
C ALA A 444 6.06 -8.68 -17.50
N LEU A 445 5.05 -9.53 -17.42
CA LEU A 445 3.74 -9.20 -16.84
C LEU A 445 3.85 -8.61 -15.42
N ALA A 446 4.64 -9.25 -14.55
CA ALA A 446 4.84 -8.82 -13.18
C ALA A 446 5.63 -7.48 -13.09
N ASP A 447 6.69 -7.33 -13.90
CA ASP A 447 7.53 -6.12 -13.90
C ASP A 447 6.76 -4.93 -14.46
N ALA A 448 6.04 -5.12 -15.58
CA ALA A 448 5.14 -4.11 -16.14
C ALA A 448 4.13 -3.62 -15.11
N THR A 449 3.53 -4.55 -14.36
CA THR A 449 2.51 -4.23 -13.36
C THR A 449 3.09 -3.46 -12.17
N LYS A 450 4.21 -3.95 -11.59
CA LYS A 450 4.88 -3.29 -10.46
C LYS A 450 5.34 -1.87 -10.82
N LEU A 451 5.95 -1.73 -11.98
CA LEU A 451 6.44 -0.45 -12.49
C LEU A 451 5.27 0.52 -12.79
N ALA A 452 4.20 0.03 -13.44
CA ALA A 452 3.01 0.83 -13.76
C ALA A 452 2.32 1.36 -12.50
N VAL A 453 2.11 0.51 -11.49
CA VAL A 453 1.48 0.91 -10.22
C VAL A 453 2.33 1.97 -9.52
N MET A 454 3.65 1.79 -9.47
CA MET A 454 4.55 2.76 -8.85
C MET A 454 4.57 4.10 -9.61
N ILE A 455 4.71 4.08 -10.94
CA ILE A 455 4.70 5.30 -11.77
C ILE A 455 3.36 6.03 -11.64
N HIS A 456 2.25 5.31 -11.66
CA HIS A 456 0.92 5.88 -11.52
C HIS A 456 0.75 6.57 -10.15
N ALA A 457 1.16 5.91 -9.08
CA ALA A 457 1.07 6.45 -7.72
C ALA A 457 1.95 7.69 -7.53
N LEU A 458 3.22 7.63 -7.95
CA LEU A 458 4.15 8.76 -7.90
C LEU A 458 3.72 9.92 -8.82
N ALA A 459 3.09 9.63 -9.95
CA ALA A 459 2.51 10.67 -10.80
C ALA A 459 1.39 11.42 -10.07
N GLY A 460 0.57 10.69 -9.31
CA GLY A 460 -0.43 11.29 -8.42
C GLY A 460 0.20 12.16 -7.33
N ASP A 461 1.28 11.70 -6.70
CA ASP A 461 1.99 12.46 -5.66
C ASP A 461 2.62 13.73 -6.22
N ARG A 462 3.25 13.67 -7.39
CA ARG A 462 3.81 14.85 -8.06
C ARG A 462 2.73 15.86 -8.46
N ALA A 463 1.60 15.38 -8.98
CA ALA A 463 0.48 16.24 -9.36
C ALA A 463 -0.20 16.88 -8.12
N ALA A 464 -0.20 16.19 -6.98
CA ALA A 464 -0.77 16.67 -5.72
C ALA A 464 0.08 17.75 -5.02
N LEU A 465 1.30 18.06 -5.50
CA LEU A 465 2.11 19.17 -4.95
C LEU A 465 1.40 20.53 -5.08
N GLU A 466 0.48 20.67 -6.04
CA GLU A 466 -0.39 21.86 -6.16
C GLU A 466 -1.66 21.77 -5.29
N GLY A 467 -1.87 20.64 -4.62
CA GLY A 467 -3.02 20.37 -3.73
C GLY A 467 -3.76 19.10 -4.11
N GLU A 468 -4.22 18.36 -3.11
CA GLU A 468 -4.95 17.10 -3.29
C GLU A 468 -6.40 17.31 -3.75
N LYS A 469 -7.06 18.37 -3.24
CA LYS A 469 -8.47 18.66 -3.58
C LYS A 469 -8.57 19.22 -4.99
N GLY A 470 -9.31 18.51 -5.85
CA GLY A 470 -9.49 18.90 -7.24
C GLY A 470 -8.48 18.23 -8.19
N LEU A 471 -7.62 17.33 -7.70
CA LEU A 471 -6.74 16.51 -8.52
C LEU A 471 -7.56 15.65 -9.50
N LEU A 472 -7.28 15.79 -10.78
CA LEU A 472 -7.93 15.06 -11.87
C LEU A 472 -6.99 13.98 -12.42
N ALA A 473 -7.57 12.91 -12.96
CA ALA A 473 -6.80 11.84 -13.60
C ALA A 473 -5.96 12.35 -14.81
N SER A 474 -6.39 13.40 -15.48
CA SER A 474 -5.64 14.04 -16.56
C SER A 474 -4.35 14.74 -16.09
N ASP A 475 -4.29 15.17 -14.84
CA ASP A 475 -3.12 15.87 -14.29
C ASP A 475 -1.91 14.93 -14.13
N LEU A 476 -2.16 13.61 -14.07
CA LEU A 476 -1.12 12.59 -14.01
C LEU A 476 -0.35 12.45 -15.36
N MET A 477 -0.94 12.87 -16.49
CA MET A 477 -0.39 12.61 -17.83
C MET A 477 1.02 13.18 -18.04
N PRO A 478 1.33 14.45 -17.70
CA PRO A 478 2.70 14.98 -17.82
C PRO A 478 3.66 14.28 -16.84
N MET A 479 3.21 13.98 -15.63
CA MET A 479 4.03 13.33 -14.60
C MET A 479 4.40 11.88 -14.96
N ILE A 480 3.47 11.14 -15.58
CA ILE A 480 3.75 9.79 -16.12
C ILE A 480 4.88 9.86 -17.15
N ARG A 481 4.80 10.81 -18.12
CA ARG A 481 5.85 10.98 -19.12
C ARG A 481 7.20 11.30 -18.48
N GLU A 482 7.22 12.14 -17.46
CA GLU A 482 8.46 12.50 -16.73
C GLU A 482 9.06 11.27 -16.07
N LEU A 483 8.26 10.54 -15.25
CA LEU A 483 8.69 9.34 -14.54
C LEU A 483 9.15 8.20 -15.46
N MET A 484 8.53 8.06 -16.64
CA MET A 484 8.96 7.10 -17.66
C MET A 484 10.32 7.42 -18.27
N ASN A 485 10.89 8.59 -18.03
CA ASN A 485 12.19 9.05 -18.53
C ASN A 485 13.18 9.34 -17.37
N ASP A 486 12.83 8.95 -16.14
CA ASP A 486 13.67 9.09 -14.95
C ASP A 486 14.55 7.84 -14.80
N TYR A 487 15.60 7.68 -15.66
CA TYR A 487 16.53 6.55 -15.69
C TYR A 487 18.00 7.00 -15.61
#